data_aa2a6ce142b4c6b732cf934028a5aea4
#
_entry.id   aa2a6ce142b4c6b732cf934028a5aea4
#
_cell.length_a   1.000
_cell.length_b   1.000
_cell.length_c   1.000
_cell.angle_alpha   90.00
_cell.angle_beta   90.00
_cell.angle_gamma   90.00
#
_symmetry.space_group_name_H-M   'P 1'
#
loop_
_entity.id
_entity.type
_entity.pdbx_description
1 polymer ?
#
loop_
_entity_poly.entity_id
_entity_poly.type
_entity_poly.pdbx_seq_one_letter_code
_entity_poly.pdbx_strand_id
1 'polypeptide(L)'
;MNAKLNNTVMVADKALSIVEYQGQRVVTFAMIDEVHGRPEGTAKRNFGVNKNHLTEGEDYFELGKDEIRSNLQDGVFSKFAATGTLITESGYLMLVKSFTDDLAWKVQKQLVKGYFKAKELVETLIQ
;
A
#
# COMPACT_ATOMS: atom_id res chain seq x y z
N MET A 1 16.57 9.35 16.46
CA MET A 1 15.57 9.60 16.57
C MET A 1 14.91 10.05 15.44
N ASN A 2 15.43 10.63 14.71
CA ASN A 2 14.80 11.16 13.58
C ASN A 2 14.50 10.18 12.51
N ALA A 3 15.10 8.99 12.55
CA ALA A 3 14.84 7.98 11.55
C ALA A 3 13.38 7.62 11.46
N LYS A 4 12.67 7.72 12.57
CA LYS A 4 11.27 7.37 12.57
C LYS A 4 10.41 8.32 11.75
N LEU A 5 10.86 9.57 11.65
CA LEU A 5 10.11 10.57 10.91
C LEU A 5 10.15 10.32 9.41
N ASN A 6 11.16 9.55 8.96
CA ASN A 6 11.32 9.28 7.55
C ASN A 6 10.56 8.05 7.08
N ASN A 7 9.81 7.42 8.00
CA ASN A 7 9.10 6.20 7.67
C ASN A 7 7.63 6.44 7.35
N THR A 8 7.25 7.68 7.13
CA THR A 8 5.87 8.01 6.80
C THR A 8 5.83 8.95 5.61
N VAL A 9 4.70 8.91 4.91
CA VAL A 9 4.41 9.81 3.81
C VAL A 9 3.02 10.38 4.06
N MET A 10 2.86 11.68 3.89
CA MET A 10 1.55 12.31 4.06
C MET A 10 0.75 12.15 2.79
N VAL A 11 -0.45 11.61 2.93
CA VAL A 11 -1.39 11.45 1.83
C VAL A 11 -2.74 11.93 2.31
N ALA A 12 -3.26 12.99 1.70
CA ALA A 12 -4.57 13.57 2.05
C ALA A 12 -4.68 13.81 3.55
N ASP A 13 -3.66 14.44 4.12
CA ASP A 13 -3.60 14.80 5.55
C ASP A 13 -3.49 13.61 6.50
N LYS A 14 -3.20 12.43 5.98
CA LYS A 14 -2.99 11.25 6.81
C LYS A 14 -1.56 10.78 6.63
N ALA A 15 -0.95 10.34 7.72
CA ALA A 15 0.41 9.83 7.68
C ALA A 15 0.36 8.33 7.41
N LEU A 16 0.93 7.90 6.29
CA LEU A 16 1.04 6.48 5.96
C LEU A 16 2.43 5.99 6.29
N SER A 17 2.50 4.90 7.03
CA SER A 17 3.78 4.23 7.26
C SER A 17 4.25 3.61 5.96
N ILE A 18 5.53 3.77 5.67
CA ILE A 18 6.10 3.18 4.46
C ILE A 18 6.30 1.69 4.68
N VAL A 19 5.78 0.90 3.76
CA VAL A 19 5.95 -0.55 3.77
C VAL A 19 6.69 -0.93 2.49
N GLU A 20 7.81 -1.63 2.65
CA GLU A 20 8.59 -2.10 1.50
C GLU A 20 8.62 -3.61 1.49
N TYR A 21 8.54 -4.18 0.31
CA TYR A 21 8.61 -5.62 0.13
C TYR A 21 9.26 -5.89 -1.22
N GLN A 22 10.34 -6.66 -1.22
CA GLN A 22 11.08 -7.01 -2.43
C GLN A 22 11.49 -5.77 -3.24
N GLY A 23 11.96 -4.76 -2.52
CA GLY A 23 12.51 -3.58 -3.17
C GLY A 23 11.52 -2.57 -3.67
N GLN A 24 10.25 -2.73 -3.37
CA GLN A 24 9.25 -1.77 -3.81
C GLN A 24 8.31 -1.41 -2.67
N ARG A 25 7.73 -0.22 -2.76
CA ARG A 25 6.75 0.20 -1.76
C ARG A 25 5.41 -0.40 -2.09
N VAL A 26 4.73 -0.85 -1.04
CA VAL A 26 3.43 -1.52 -1.18
C VAL A 26 2.49 -0.96 -0.12
N VAL A 27 1.20 -1.23 -0.28
CA VAL A 27 0.19 -0.80 0.69
C VAL A 27 -0.67 -2.00 1.08
N THR A 28 -1.30 -1.88 2.25
CA THR A 28 -2.26 -2.88 2.71
C THR A 28 -3.67 -2.43 2.38
N PHE A 29 -4.64 -3.33 2.50
CA PHE A 29 -6.04 -2.96 2.33
C PHE A 29 -6.45 -1.86 3.31
N ALA A 30 -6.00 -1.98 4.56
CA ALA A 30 -6.37 -0.99 5.57
C ALA A 30 -5.83 0.39 5.22
N MET A 31 -4.63 0.46 4.67
CA MET A 31 -4.05 1.73 4.25
C MET A 31 -4.88 2.36 3.14
N ILE A 32 -5.32 1.56 2.18
CA ILE A 32 -6.14 2.07 1.08
C ILE A 32 -7.45 2.62 1.62
N ASP A 33 -8.12 1.87 2.48
CA ASP A 33 -9.39 2.32 3.04
C ASP A 33 -9.21 3.62 3.82
N GLU A 34 -8.14 3.70 4.58
CA GLU A 34 -7.91 4.86 5.43
C GLU A 34 -7.72 6.13 4.62
N VAL A 35 -6.83 6.11 3.63
CA VAL A 35 -6.53 7.34 2.88
C VAL A 35 -7.66 7.72 1.94
N HIS A 36 -8.46 6.76 1.50
CA HIS A 36 -9.61 7.05 0.66
C HIS A 36 -10.87 7.38 1.46
N GLY A 37 -10.76 7.32 2.80
CA GLY A 37 -11.93 7.60 3.65
C GLY A 37 -13.06 6.61 3.45
N ARG A 38 -12.74 5.36 3.13
CA ARG A 38 -13.75 4.33 2.89
C ARG A 38 -13.92 3.46 4.13
N PRO A 39 -15.07 2.82 4.27
CA PRO A 39 -15.27 1.89 5.39
C PRO A 39 -14.29 0.75 5.34
N GLU A 40 -13.92 0.27 6.50
CA GLU A 40 -13.00 -0.86 6.62
C GLU A 40 -13.55 -2.05 5.84
N GLY A 41 -12.69 -2.68 5.05
CA GLY A 41 -13.08 -3.83 4.25
C GLY A 41 -13.41 -3.52 2.80
N THR A 42 -13.47 -2.25 2.43
CA THR A 42 -13.82 -1.86 1.06
C THR A 42 -12.77 -2.37 0.07
N ALA A 43 -11.50 -2.11 0.34
CA ALA A 43 -10.43 -2.53 -0.57
C ALA A 43 -10.35 -4.04 -0.65
N LYS A 44 -10.53 -4.73 0.48
CA LYS A 44 -10.48 -6.19 0.50
C LYS A 44 -11.61 -6.78 -0.34
N ARG A 45 -12.79 -6.19 -0.26
CA ARG A 45 -13.93 -6.67 -1.04
C ARG A 45 -13.69 -6.45 -2.53
N ASN A 46 -13.18 -5.27 -2.89
CA ASN A 46 -12.87 -5.00 -4.29
C ASN A 46 -11.80 -5.97 -4.81
N PHE A 47 -10.83 -6.28 -3.97
CA PHE A 47 -9.81 -7.25 -4.33
C PHE A 47 -10.43 -8.62 -4.60
N GLY A 48 -11.33 -9.06 -3.74
CA GLY A 48 -11.97 -10.36 -3.92
C GLY A 48 -12.78 -10.44 -5.21
N VAL A 49 -13.47 -9.36 -5.54
CA VAL A 49 -14.28 -9.31 -6.75
C VAL A 49 -13.43 -9.32 -8.01
N ASN A 50 -12.27 -8.63 -7.96
CA ASN A 50 -11.45 -8.42 -9.14
C ASN A 50 -10.17 -9.25 -9.17
N LYS A 51 -10.05 -10.22 -8.28
CA LYS A 51 -8.80 -10.95 -8.11
C LYS A 51 -8.35 -11.65 -9.39
N ASN A 52 -9.30 -12.11 -10.20
CA ASN A 52 -8.94 -12.79 -11.42
C ASN A 52 -8.32 -11.87 -12.49
N HIS A 53 -8.38 -10.56 -12.27
CA HIS A 53 -7.72 -9.61 -13.16
C HIS A 53 -6.34 -9.23 -12.65
N LEU A 54 -5.95 -9.74 -11.48
CA LEU A 54 -4.69 -9.37 -10.84
C LEU A 54 -3.75 -10.57 -10.84
N THR A 55 -2.46 -10.30 -10.91
CA THR A 55 -1.44 -11.34 -10.95
C THR A 55 -0.62 -11.31 -9.68
N GLU A 56 -0.57 -12.43 -8.97
CA GLU A 56 0.26 -12.53 -7.78
C GLU A 56 1.73 -12.42 -8.15
N GLY A 57 2.49 -11.67 -7.34
CA GLY A 57 3.89 -11.41 -7.64
C GLY A 57 4.09 -10.17 -8.47
N GLU A 58 3.03 -9.63 -9.05
CA GLU A 58 3.11 -8.44 -9.88
C GLU A 58 2.21 -7.34 -9.34
N ASP A 59 0.93 -7.67 -9.12
CA ASP A 59 -0.05 -6.72 -8.63
C ASP A 59 -0.24 -6.82 -7.12
N TYR A 60 0.05 -7.97 -6.56
CA TYR A 60 -0.09 -8.17 -5.12
C TYR A 60 0.79 -9.34 -4.68
N PHE A 61 1.03 -9.41 -3.37
CA PHE A 61 1.72 -10.53 -2.74
C PHE A 61 0.88 -11.04 -1.59
N GLU A 62 0.68 -12.35 -1.53
CA GLU A 62 0.01 -12.96 -0.39
C GLU A 62 1.05 -13.60 0.49
N LEU A 63 1.12 -13.21 1.75
CA LEU A 63 2.15 -13.67 2.67
C LEU A 63 1.55 -14.55 3.73
N GLY A 64 2.28 -15.59 4.11
CA GLY A 64 1.92 -16.41 5.25
C GLY A 64 2.49 -15.82 6.52
N LYS A 65 2.16 -16.46 7.64
CA LYS A 65 2.52 -15.98 8.96
C LYS A 65 4.03 -15.80 9.13
N ASP A 66 4.80 -16.79 8.68
CA ASP A 66 6.25 -16.74 8.87
C ASP A 66 6.87 -15.62 8.05
N GLU A 67 6.37 -15.41 6.86
CA GLU A 67 6.90 -14.37 5.99
C GLU A 67 6.55 -12.98 6.53
N ILE A 68 5.38 -12.83 7.11
CA ILE A 68 5.00 -11.57 7.75
C ILE A 68 5.97 -11.27 8.88
N ARG A 69 6.27 -12.26 9.70
CA ARG A 69 7.16 -12.06 10.84
C ARG A 69 8.59 -11.78 10.43
N SER A 70 9.05 -12.43 9.37
CA SER A 70 10.45 -12.33 8.97
C SER A 70 10.76 -11.11 8.14
N ASN A 71 9.81 -10.65 7.32
CA ASN A 71 10.11 -9.65 6.31
C ASN A 71 9.39 -8.32 6.48
N LEU A 72 8.46 -8.21 7.42
CA LEU A 72 7.73 -6.96 7.61
C LEU A 72 7.96 -6.43 9.02
N GLN A 73 7.93 -5.12 9.13
CA GLN A 73 8.06 -4.47 10.42
C GLN A 73 6.76 -4.66 11.21
N ASP A 74 6.89 -4.54 12.54
CA ASP A 74 5.75 -4.68 13.42
C ASP A 74 4.71 -3.62 13.11
N GLY A 75 3.45 -4.01 13.21
CA GLY A 75 2.36 -3.06 13.04
C GLY A 75 1.78 -3.02 11.64
N VAL A 76 2.45 -3.62 10.64
CA VAL A 76 1.88 -3.67 9.30
C VAL A 76 0.64 -4.55 9.30
N PHE A 77 0.73 -5.70 9.94
CA PHE A 77 -0.42 -6.58 10.16
C PHE A 77 -0.51 -6.92 11.63
N SER A 78 -1.69 -7.37 12.03
CA SER A 78 -1.86 -7.86 13.40
C SER A 78 -0.87 -8.98 13.66
N LYS A 79 -0.31 -9.03 14.86
CA LYS A 79 0.62 -10.08 15.22
C LYS A 79 -0.03 -11.46 15.24
N PHE A 80 -1.35 -11.50 15.22
CA PHE A 80 -2.08 -12.75 15.17
C PHE A 80 -2.54 -13.11 13.77
N ALA A 81 -2.18 -12.31 12.78
CA ALA A 81 -2.62 -12.56 11.42
C ALA A 81 -1.97 -13.84 10.87
N ALA A 82 -2.78 -14.71 10.31
CA ALA A 82 -2.27 -15.93 9.66
C ALA A 82 -1.78 -15.63 8.25
N THR A 83 -2.37 -14.63 7.60
CA THR A 83 -1.99 -14.23 6.24
C THR A 83 -2.09 -12.72 6.13
N GLY A 84 -1.50 -12.17 5.09
CA GLY A 84 -1.61 -10.75 4.79
C GLY A 84 -1.41 -10.53 3.31
N THR A 85 -2.05 -9.50 2.77
CA THR A 85 -1.94 -9.16 1.36
C THR A 85 -1.30 -7.79 1.24
N LEU A 86 -0.27 -7.71 0.40
CA LEU A 86 0.39 -6.45 0.07
C LEU A 86 0.04 -6.10 -1.37
N ILE A 87 -0.27 -4.84 -1.62
CA ILE A 87 -0.71 -4.38 -2.93
C ILE A 87 0.35 -3.47 -3.51
N THR A 88 0.79 -3.76 -4.72
CA THR A 88 1.76 -2.93 -5.42
C THR A 88 1.06 -1.73 -6.06
N GLU A 89 1.84 -0.86 -6.67
CA GLU A 89 1.28 0.30 -7.37
C GLU A 89 0.29 -0.14 -8.45
N SER A 90 0.65 -1.13 -9.27
CA SER A 90 -0.24 -1.57 -10.33
C SER A 90 -1.51 -2.18 -9.78
N GLY A 91 -1.40 -2.96 -8.71
CA GLY A 91 -2.58 -3.53 -8.07
C GLY A 91 -3.47 -2.47 -7.46
N TYR A 92 -2.86 -1.47 -6.82
CA TYR A 92 -3.61 -0.37 -6.24
C TYR A 92 -4.44 0.36 -7.31
N LEU A 93 -3.82 0.69 -8.44
CA LEU A 93 -4.52 1.44 -9.47
C LEU A 93 -5.72 0.65 -10.02
N MET A 94 -5.60 -0.66 -10.09
CA MET A 94 -6.72 -1.48 -10.54
C MET A 94 -7.83 -1.55 -9.50
N LEU A 95 -7.46 -1.62 -8.22
CA LEU A 95 -8.46 -1.72 -7.17
C LEU A 95 -9.30 -0.47 -7.02
N VAL A 96 -8.72 0.69 -7.31
CA VAL A 96 -9.44 1.94 -7.09
C VAL A 96 -10.03 2.52 -8.36
N LYS A 97 -10.11 1.74 -9.43
CA LYS A 97 -10.69 2.22 -10.68
C LYS A 97 -12.12 2.72 -10.51
N SER A 98 -12.86 2.12 -9.59
CA SER A 98 -14.24 2.52 -9.35
C SER A 98 -14.38 3.71 -8.39
N PHE A 99 -13.28 4.16 -7.81
CA PHE A 99 -13.31 5.30 -6.89
C PHE A 99 -13.18 6.57 -7.71
N THR A 100 -14.26 7.29 -7.90
CA THR A 100 -14.28 8.44 -8.80
C THR A 100 -14.56 9.77 -8.11
N ASP A 101 -14.70 9.79 -6.79
CA ASP A 101 -14.93 11.02 -6.07
C ASP A 101 -13.66 11.89 -6.03
N ASP A 102 -13.82 13.15 -5.69
CA ASP A 102 -12.70 14.10 -5.69
C ASP A 102 -11.58 13.68 -4.77
N LEU A 103 -11.92 13.14 -3.59
CA LEU A 103 -10.90 12.68 -2.67
C LEU A 103 -10.10 11.54 -3.30
N ALA A 104 -10.78 10.65 -4.02
CA ALA A 104 -10.08 9.53 -4.65
C ALA A 104 -9.08 10.01 -5.69
N TRP A 105 -9.44 11.00 -6.49
CA TRP A 105 -8.51 11.56 -7.46
C TRP A 105 -7.28 12.14 -6.77
N LYS A 106 -7.50 12.90 -5.68
CA LYS A 106 -6.39 13.51 -4.95
C LYS A 106 -5.49 12.46 -4.32
N VAL A 107 -6.09 11.46 -3.68
CA VAL A 107 -5.34 10.40 -3.00
C VAL A 107 -4.53 9.57 -4.01
N GLN A 108 -5.15 9.22 -5.15
CA GLN A 108 -4.44 8.44 -6.15
C GLN A 108 -3.23 9.19 -6.67
N LYS A 109 -3.40 10.48 -6.95
CA LYS A 109 -2.30 11.28 -7.44
C LYS A 109 -1.17 11.35 -6.42
N GLN A 110 -1.50 11.56 -5.15
CA GLN A 110 -0.49 11.67 -4.11
C GLN A 110 0.20 10.33 -3.84
N LEU A 111 -0.53 9.23 -3.89
CA LEU A 111 0.09 7.92 -3.69
C LEU A 111 1.05 7.59 -4.83
N VAL A 112 0.62 7.81 -6.07
CA VAL A 112 1.48 7.48 -7.20
C VAL A 112 2.72 8.35 -7.22
N LYS A 113 2.57 9.64 -7.01
CA LYS A 113 3.70 10.56 -7.12
C LYS A 113 4.56 10.64 -5.88
N GLY A 114 3.97 10.44 -4.69
CA GLY A 114 4.70 10.62 -3.45
C GLY A 114 5.06 9.34 -2.73
N TYR A 115 4.18 8.37 -2.75
CA TYR A 115 4.43 7.14 -2.00
C TYR A 115 5.15 6.10 -2.86
N PHE A 116 4.57 5.75 -4.01
CA PHE A 116 5.13 4.67 -4.81
C PHE A 116 6.41 5.07 -5.53
N LYS A 117 6.52 6.32 -5.94
CA LYS A 117 7.66 6.76 -6.75
C LYS A 117 8.76 7.45 -5.97
N ALA A 118 8.58 7.71 -4.69
CA ALA A 118 9.55 8.51 -3.94
C ALA A 118 10.93 7.86 -3.89
N LYS A 119 10.97 6.53 -3.73
CA LYS A 119 12.25 5.83 -3.66
C LYS A 119 12.99 5.91 -4.99
N GLU A 120 12.26 5.74 -6.08
CA GLU A 120 12.85 5.82 -7.41
C GLU A 120 13.43 7.20 -7.65
N LEU A 121 12.71 8.24 -7.25
CA LEU A 121 13.17 9.60 -7.42
C LEU A 121 14.44 9.85 -6.63
N VAL A 122 14.50 9.38 -5.39
CA VAL A 122 15.68 9.55 -4.55
C VAL A 122 16.88 8.87 -5.18
N GLU A 123 16.72 7.67 -5.69
CA GLU A 123 17.82 6.96 -6.32
C GLU A 123 18.34 7.72 -7.55
N THR A 124 17.45 8.32 -8.31
CA THR A 124 17.83 9.09 -9.46
C THR A 124 18.66 10.30 -9.05
N LEU A 125 18.29 10.95 -7.97
CA LEU A 125 19.02 12.13 -7.51
C LEU A 125 20.40 11.79 -6.99
N ILE A 126 20.58 10.61 -6.42
CA ILE A 126 21.85 10.20 -5.87
C ILE A 126 22.85 9.91 -6.98
N GLN A 127 22.41 9.39 -8.08
CA GLN A 127 23.28 9.12 -9.21
C GLN A 127 23.70 10.38 -9.91
#